data_f0fbdbe27beb24e14eb505afc9226412
#
_entry.id   f0fbdbe27beb24e14eb505afc9226412
#
_cell.length_a   1.000
_cell.length_b   1.000
_cell.length_c   1.000
_cell.angle_alpha   90.00
_cell.angle_beta   90.00
_cell.angle_gamma   90.00
#
_symmetry.space_group_name_H-M   'P 1'
#
loop_
_entity.id
_entity.type
_entity.pdbx_description
1 polymer ?
#
loop_
_entity_poly.entity_id
_entity_poly.type
_entity_poly.pdbx_seq_one_letter_code
_entity_poly.pdbx_strand_id
1 'polypeptide(L)'
;EPHAIARKARIYARFQGYATASAGRARQYSHDQPELDLRPAVRALRGAIADASWTAEQVDTVNANGSSSRLYDVVEAQALARVFGERFPTIPVTSIKSMLGQHGAGSSALQAIASCLTLRRGQVPPTVNHEAPEPDCGPIRVVTAQLGSGPQRVLMHAIGFGGFYYSAA
;
A
#
# COMPACT_ATOMS: atom_id res chain seq x y z
N GLU A 1 20.35 1.19 -10.37
CA GLU A 1 20.11 0.71 -11.74
C GLU A 1 21.41 0.48 -12.52
N PRO A 2 22.38 1.43 -12.64
CA PRO A 2 23.60 1.22 -13.42
C PRO A 2 24.37 -0.05 -13.04
N HIS A 3 24.48 -0.35 -11.74
CA HIS A 3 25.15 -1.55 -11.25
C HIS A 3 24.42 -2.86 -11.71
N ALA A 4 23.10 -2.87 -11.69
CA ALA A 4 22.33 -4.02 -12.16
C ALA A 4 22.50 -4.23 -13.67
N ILE A 5 22.51 -3.15 -14.45
CA ILE A 5 22.75 -3.18 -15.89
C ILE A 5 24.17 -3.68 -16.18
N ALA A 6 25.18 -3.14 -15.51
CA ALA A 6 26.58 -3.51 -15.73
C ALA A 6 26.84 -5.01 -15.51
N ARG A 7 26.21 -5.63 -14.52
CA ARG A 7 26.33 -7.07 -14.26
C ARG A 7 25.28 -7.92 -14.99
N LYS A 8 24.53 -7.34 -15.93
CA LYS A 8 23.49 -8.00 -16.73
C LYS A 8 22.42 -8.69 -15.85
N ALA A 9 22.12 -8.12 -14.69
CA ALA A 9 21.09 -8.66 -13.82
C ALA A 9 19.70 -8.49 -14.44
N ARG A 10 18.83 -9.46 -14.17
CA ARG A 10 17.41 -9.34 -14.54
C ARG A 10 16.75 -8.30 -13.65
N ILE A 11 16.31 -7.18 -14.24
CA ILE A 11 15.57 -6.14 -13.56
C ILE A 11 14.07 -6.48 -13.63
N TYR A 12 13.41 -6.55 -12.48
CA TYR A 12 11.97 -6.82 -12.38
C TYR A 12 11.15 -5.55 -12.33
N ALA A 13 11.63 -4.56 -11.58
CA ALA A 13 11.02 -3.26 -11.43
C ALA A 13 12.08 -2.24 -10.95
N ARG A 14 11.67 -0.99 -10.86
CA ARG A 14 12.46 0.12 -10.30
C ARG A 14 11.69 0.70 -9.13
N PHE A 15 12.37 0.99 -8.03
CA PHE A 15 11.85 1.88 -7.02
C PHE A 15 12.03 3.31 -7.51
N GLN A 16 10.93 4.02 -7.67
CA GLN A 16 10.90 5.39 -8.20
C GLN A 16 10.81 6.43 -7.09
N GLY A 17 10.14 6.08 -6.00
CA GLY A 17 9.94 7.00 -4.89
C GLY A 17 9.71 6.29 -3.56
N TYR A 18 9.99 7.02 -2.47
CA TYR A 18 9.87 6.51 -1.13
C TYR A 18 9.57 7.63 -0.14
N ALA A 19 8.72 7.36 0.82
CA ALA A 19 8.48 8.27 1.93
C ALA A 19 8.14 7.54 3.23
N THR A 20 8.51 8.15 4.35
CA THR A 20 8.10 7.72 5.69
C THR A 20 7.43 8.85 6.45
N ALA A 21 6.58 8.48 7.39
CA ALA A 21 6.01 9.40 8.35
C ALA A 21 5.81 8.70 9.69
N SER A 22 5.80 9.46 10.77
CA SER A 22 5.51 8.95 12.11
C SER A 22 4.36 9.73 12.74
N ALA A 23 3.51 9.04 13.48
CA ALA A 23 2.44 9.62 14.28
C ALA A 23 2.93 10.22 15.61
N GLY A 24 4.22 10.00 15.97
CA GLY A 24 4.77 10.38 17.27
C GLY A 24 4.32 9.46 18.41
N ARG A 25 4.88 9.66 19.59
CA ARG A 25 4.68 8.78 20.76
C ARG A 25 3.24 8.75 21.32
N ALA A 26 2.48 9.80 21.12
CA ALA A 26 1.32 10.06 21.97
C ALA A 26 0.03 9.31 21.58
N ARG A 27 -0.06 8.68 20.40
CA ARG A 27 -1.37 8.24 19.87
C ARG A 27 -1.44 6.80 19.36
N GLN A 28 -0.42 5.99 19.58
CA GLN A 28 -0.27 4.72 18.85
C GLN A 28 -1.04 3.53 19.40
N TYR A 29 -1.38 3.56 20.66
CA TYR A 29 -1.94 2.40 21.36
C TYR A 29 -3.16 2.73 22.24
N SER A 30 -3.70 3.94 22.14
CA SER A 30 -4.91 4.28 22.89
C SER A 30 -6.13 3.76 22.14
N HIS A 31 -6.75 2.73 22.68
CA HIS A 31 -8.05 2.25 22.21
C HIS A 31 -9.19 3.25 22.41
N ASP A 32 -8.91 4.35 23.12
CA ASP A 32 -9.90 5.37 23.54
C ASP A 32 -9.85 6.64 22.69
N GLN A 33 -9.26 6.60 21.50
CA GLN A 33 -9.14 7.81 20.69
C GLN A 33 -10.35 7.98 19.79
N PRO A 34 -11.11 9.09 19.93
CA PRO A 34 -12.30 9.38 19.12
C PRO A 34 -12.00 9.79 17.67
N GLU A 35 -10.77 10.13 17.35
CA GLU A 35 -10.36 10.56 16.00
C GLU A 35 -9.14 9.81 15.50
N LEU A 36 -9.28 9.22 14.32
CA LEU A 36 -8.19 8.58 13.60
C LEU A 36 -7.25 9.66 13.01
N ASP A 37 -5.98 9.66 13.39
CA ASP A 37 -4.99 10.54 12.78
C ASP A 37 -4.48 9.98 11.46
N LEU A 38 -5.10 10.41 10.36
CA LEU A 38 -4.73 10.01 9.00
C LEU A 38 -3.50 10.73 8.46
N ARG A 39 -3.07 11.83 9.10
CA ARG A 39 -2.01 12.71 8.57
C ARG A 39 -0.69 11.99 8.27
N PRO A 40 -0.20 11.07 9.13
CA PRO A 40 1.04 10.37 8.83
C PRO A 40 0.92 9.43 7.63
N ALA A 41 -0.18 8.67 7.53
CA ALA A 41 -0.44 7.79 6.40
C ALA A 41 -0.55 8.57 5.08
N VAL A 42 -1.33 9.65 5.08
CA VAL A 42 -1.46 10.54 3.90
C VAL A 42 -0.12 11.15 3.51
N ARG A 43 0.70 11.59 4.49
CA ARG A 43 2.04 12.13 4.20
C ARG A 43 2.96 11.09 3.57
N ALA A 44 2.98 9.85 4.08
CA ALA A 44 3.79 8.79 3.52
C ALA A 44 3.35 8.45 2.08
N LEU A 45 2.05 8.29 1.85
CA LEU A 45 1.50 8.00 0.52
C LEU A 45 1.81 9.12 -0.50
N ARG A 46 1.47 10.37 -0.17
CA ARG A 46 1.73 11.53 -1.04
C ARG A 46 3.23 11.76 -1.25
N GLY A 47 4.02 11.57 -0.20
CA GLY A 47 5.47 11.72 -0.28
C GLY A 47 6.10 10.73 -1.25
N ALA A 48 5.72 9.45 -1.22
CA ALA A 48 6.24 8.46 -2.17
C ALA A 48 5.82 8.75 -3.62
N ILE A 49 4.56 9.17 -3.83
CA ILE A 49 4.07 9.59 -5.16
C ILE A 49 4.87 10.79 -5.68
N ALA A 50 5.07 11.81 -4.84
CA ALA A 50 5.82 13.01 -5.21
C ALA A 50 7.30 12.71 -5.49
N ASP A 51 7.95 11.88 -4.64
CA ASP A 51 9.35 11.48 -4.82
C ASP A 51 9.55 10.69 -6.13
N ALA A 52 8.56 9.88 -6.52
CA ALA A 52 8.52 9.21 -7.81
C ALA A 52 8.26 10.15 -9.00
N SER A 53 7.96 11.41 -8.76
CA SER A 53 7.47 12.37 -9.77
C SER A 53 6.19 11.88 -10.47
N TRP A 54 5.32 11.17 -9.74
CA TRP A 54 4.02 10.72 -10.22
C TRP A 54 2.90 11.64 -9.73
N THR A 55 1.73 11.47 -10.31
CA THR A 55 0.47 11.96 -9.76
C THR A 55 -0.37 10.78 -9.25
N ALA A 56 -1.39 11.06 -8.43
CA ALA A 56 -2.28 10.00 -7.93
C ALA A 56 -3.02 9.27 -9.08
N GLU A 57 -3.30 9.99 -10.18
CA GLU A 57 -3.96 9.46 -11.37
C GLU A 57 -3.10 8.43 -12.12
N GLN A 58 -1.79 8.52 -11.97
CA GLN A 58 -0.85 7.61 -12.63
C GLN A 58 -0.65 6.29 -11.88
N VAL A 59 -1.11 6.17 -10.63
CA VAL A 59 -1.03 4.92 -9.87
C VAL A 59 -2.09 3.94 -10.37
N ASP A 60 -1.67 2.75 -10.79
CA ASP A 60 -2.57 1.74 -11.35
C ASP A 60 -3.17 0.82 -10.28
N THR A 61 -2.43 0.55 -9.22
CA THR A 61 -2.86 -0.33 -8.12
C THR A 61 -2.11 -0.04 -6.84
N VAL A 62 -2.72 -0.38 -5.71
CA VAL A 62 -2.11 -0.28 -4.39
C VAL A 62 -1.90 -1.66 -3.79
N ASN A 63 -0.66 -1.94 -3.37
CA ASN A 63 -0.35 -3.08 -2.51
C ASN A 63 -0.35 -2.57 -1.06
N ALA A 64 -1.48 -2.77 -0.39
CA ALA A 64 -1.79 -2.20 0.90
C ALA A 64 -1.16 -2.98 2.07
N ASN A 65 -1.08 -2.34 3.23
CA ASN A 65 -0.76 -3.02 4.47
C ASN A 65 -1.79 -4.10 4.82
N GLY A 66 -3.08 -3.77 4.78
CA GLY A 66 -4.20 -4.68 4.91
C GLY A 66 -3.96 -5.80 5.93
N SER A 67 -3.86 -5.45 7.21
CA SER A 67 -3.46 -6.38 8.28
C SER A 67 -4.61 -7.12 8.95
N SER A 68 -5.85 -6.89 8.50
CA SER A 68 -7.08 -7.37 9.13
C SER A 68 -7.30 -6.81 10.54
N SER A 69 -6.74 -5.63 10.80
CA SER A 69 -6.96 -4.86 12.01
C SER A 69 -8.00 -3.79 11.75
N ARG A 70 -9.12 -3.81 12.49
CA ARG A 70 -10.21 -2.83 12.33
C ARG A 70 -9.69 -1.39 12.32
N LEU A 71 -8.78 -1.06 13.24
CA LEU A 71 -8.22 0.28 13.35
C LEU A 71 -7.31 0.62 12.16
N TYR A 72 -6.32 -0.24 11.88
CA TYR A 72 -5.31 0.08 10.86
C TYR A 72 -5.87 0.01 9.45
N ASP A 73 -6.79 -0.90 9.17
CA ASP A 73 -7.39 -1.02 7.85
C ASP A 73 -8.31 0.18 7.55
N VAL A 74 -9.03 0.70 8.56
CA VAL A 74 -9.82 1.94 8.44
C VAL A 74 -8.89 3.14 8.22
N VAL A 75 -7.82 3.28 9.01
CA VAL A 75 -6.83 4.36 8.82
C VAL A 75 -6.25 4.33 7.40
N GLU A 76 -5.86 3.16 6.93
CA GLU A 76 -5.29 2.98 5.60
C GLU A 76 -6.31 3.32 4.50
N ALA A 77 -7.50 2.76 4.56
CA ALA A 77 -8.56 3.00 3.57
C ALA A 77 -8.95 4.49 3.49
N GLN A 78 -9.13 5.15 4.64
CA GLN A 78 -9.43 6.58 4.68
C GLN A 78 -8.26 7.45 4.21
N ALA A 79 -7.00 7.05 4.47
CA ALA A 79 -5.83 7.73 3.93
C ALA A 79 -5.75 7.59 2.40
N LEU A 80 -6.02 6.40 1.87
CA LEU A 80 -6.13 6.17 0.42
C LEU A 80 -7.25 7.02 -0.19
N ALA A 81 -8.41 7.11 0.45
CA ALA A 81 -9.50 7.97 0.00
C ALA A 81 -9.06 9.45 -0.07
N ARG A 82 -8.29 9.95 0.91
CA ARG A 82 -7.74 11.32 0.90
C ARG A 82 -6.69 11.56 -0.20
N VAL A 83 -5.98 10.52 -0.61
CA VAL A 83 -4.94 10.59 -1.65
C VAL A 83 -5.55 10.50 -3.04
N PHE A 84 -6.47 9.55 -3.25
CA PHE A 84 -7.02 9.23 -4.58
C PHE A 84 -8.34 9.95 -4.91
N GLY A 85 -8.99 10.57 -3.92
CA GLY A 85 -10.21 11.34 -4.14
C GLY A 85 -11.29 10.52 -4.84
N GLU A 86 -11.81 11.03 -5.95
CA GLU A 86 -12.88 10.38 -6.73
C GLU A 86 -12.46 9.02 -7.33
N ARG A 87 -11.16 8.77 -7.48
CA ARG A 87 -10.66 7.48 -7.95
C ARG A 87 -10.64 6.38 -6.88
N PHE A 88 -10.78 6.72 -5.61
CA PHE A 88 -10.70 5.75 -4.52
C PHE A 88 -11.60 4.52 -4.72
N PRO A 89 -12.87 4.64 -5.15
CA PRO A 89 -13.73 3.48 -5.38
C PRO A 89 -13.32 2.60 -6.57
N THR A 90 -12.43 3.10 -7.42
CA THR A 90 -12.08 2.41 -8.68
C THR A 90 -10.65 1.86 -8.70
N ILE A 91 -9.75 2.40 -7.88
CA ILE A 91 -8.36 1.92 -7.84
C ILE A 91 -8.29 0.52 -7.20
N PRO A 92 -7.67 -0.47 -7.88
CA PRO A 92 -7.52 -1.79 -7.31
C PRO A 92 -6.60 -1.79 -6.09
N VAL A 93 -7.08 -2.35 -4.97
CA VAL A 93 -6.30 -2.49 -3.74
C VAL A 93 -6.17 -3.98 -3.41
N THR A 94 -4.95 -4.43 -3.15
CA THR A 94 -4.65 -5.80 -2.75
C THR A 94 -3.81 -5.84 -1.47
N SER A 95 -3.97 -6.89 -0.67
CA SER A 95 -3.04 -7.21 0.41
C SER A 95 -2.61 -8.67 0.35
N ILE A 96 -1.32 -8.88 0.15
CA ILE A 96 -0.75 -10.22 0.10
C ILE A 96 -0.68 -10.92 1.48
N LYS A 97 -0.91 -10.16 2.57
CA LYS A 97 -0.93 -10.74 3.91
C LYS A 97 -2.06 -11.74 4.09
N SER A 98 -3.13 -11.63 3.34
CA SER A 98 -4.21 -12.63 3.30
C SER A 98 -3.72 -14.01 2.89
N MET A 99 -2.64 -14.09 2.09
CA MET A 99 -2.05 -15.36 1.60
C MET A 99 -0.81 -15.77 2.39
N LEU A 100 0.01 -14.80 2.80
CA LEU A 100 1.33 -15.07 3.36
C LEU A 100 1.40 -14.88 4.88
N GLY A 101 0.42 -14.21 5.48
CA GLY A 101 0.44 -13.85 6.88
C GLY A 101 1.20 -12.55 7.19
N GLN A 102 1.20 -12.16 8.45
CA GLN A 102 1.89 -10.98 8.97
C GLN A 102 3.30 -11.37 9.44
N HIS A 103 4.33 -10.86 8.77
CA HIS A 103 5.73 -11.17 9.03
C HIS A 103 6.48 -10.02 9.74
N GLY A 104 5.78 -9.14 10.43
CA GLY A 104 6.40 -7.99 11.09
C GLY A 104 7.24 -7.16 10.11
N ALA A 105 8.50 -6.90 10.45
CA ALA A 105 9.41 -6.11 9.61
C ALA A 105 9.67 -6.72 8.21
N GLY A 106 9.53 -8.04 8.05
CA GLY A 106 9.69 -8.73 6.76
C GLY A 106 8.54 -8.49 5.78
N SER A 107 7.38 -8.03 6.25
CA SER A 107 6.18 -7.86 5.41
C SER A 107 6.42 -6.90 4.23
N SER A 108 7.14 -5.81 4.44
CA SER A 108 7.42 -4.83 3.38
C SER A 108 8.32 -5.39 2.27
N ALA A 109 9.26 -6.28 2.62
CA ALA A 109 10.08 -6.97 1.62
C ALA A 109 9.23 -7.92 0.76
N LEU A 110 8.31 -8.67 1.39
CA LEU A 110 7.36 -9.52 0.68
C LEU A 110 6.42 -8.70 -0.22
N GLN A 111 5.94 -7.55 0.26
CA GLN A 111 5.14 -6.61 -0.55
C GLN A 111 5.93 -6.12 -1.77
N ALA A 112 7.22 -5.77 -1.60
CA ALA A 112 8.07 -5.35 -2.70
C ALA A 112 8.24 -6.45 -3.75
N ILE A 113 8.50 -7.70 -3.33
CA ILE A 113 8.61 -8.84 -4.23
C ILE A 113 7.29 -9.06 -4.98
N ALA A 114 6.16 -9.05 -4.26
CA ALA A 114 4.85 -9.23 -4.89
C ALA A 114 4.54 -8.10 -5.89
N SER A 115 4.88 -6.85 -5.57
CA SER A 115 4.71 -5.71 -6.47
C SER A 115 5.58 -5.84 -7.73
N CYS A 116 6.83 -6.28 -7.59
CA CYS A 116 7.68 -6.59 -8.74
C CYS A 116 7.09 -7.69 -9.63
N LEU A 117 6.52 -8.74 -9.03
CA LEU A 117 5.86 -9.82 -9.77
C LEU A 117 4.55 -9.34 -10.42
N THR A 118 3.79 -8.48 -9.76
CA THR A 118 2.59 -7.82 -10.30
C THR A 118 2.91 -7.05 -11.57
N LEU A 119 3.92 -6.18 -11.53
CA LEU A 119 4.38 -5.42 -12.69
C LEU A 119 4.84 -6.34 -13.82
N ARG A 120 5.63 -7.35 -13.50
CA ARG A 120 6.18 -8.26 -14.49
C ARG A 120 5.14 -9.14 -15.17
N ARG A 121 4.15 -9.62 -14.41
CA ARG A 121 3.10 -10.53 -14.92
C ARG A 121 1.89 -9.78 -15.49
N GLY A 122 1.79 -8.48 -15.24
CA GLY A 122 0.61 -7.69 -15.57
C GLY A 122 -0.64 -8.12 -14.80
N GLN A 123 -0.46 -8.69 -13.61
CA GLN A 123 -1.54 -9.30 -12.84
C GLN A 123 -1.47 -8.87 -11.37
N VAL A 124 -2.57 -8.34 -10.84
CA VAL A 124 -2.72 -8.01 -9.43
C VAL A 124 -3.19 -9.25 -8.67
N PRO A 125 -2.48 -9.70 -7.63
CA PRO A 125 -2.90 -10.86 -6.85
C PRO A 125 -4.16 -10.53 -6.03
N PRO A 126 -4.99 -11.55 -5.71
CA PRO A 126 -6.18 -11.32 -4.89
C PRO A 126 -5.82 -11.14 -3.41
N THR A 127 -6.71 -10.46 -2.69
CA THR A 127 -6.84 -10.55 -1.24
C THR A 127 -7.78 -11.72 -0.95
N VAL A 128 -7.24 -12.86 -0.55
CA VAL A 128 -8.04 -14.05 -0.25
C VAL A 128 -8.75 -13.91 1.10
N ASN A 129 -9.83 -14.67 1.29
CA ASN A 129 -10.65 -14.65 2.53
C ASN A 129 -11.24 -13.25 2.85
N HIS A 130 -11.38 -12.39 1.85
CA HIS A 130 -12.05 -11.12 2.01
C HIS A 130 -13.54 -11.29 1.72
N GLU A 131 -14.38 -11.10 2.74
CA GLU A 131 -15.83 -11.22 2.61
C GLU A 131 -16.50 -9.86 2.40
N ALA A 132 -16.18 -8.90 3.27
CA ALA A 132 -16.69 -7.54 3.17
C ALA A 132 -15.69 -6.56 3.82
N PRO A 133 -15.56 -5.33 3.30
CA PRO A 133 -14.80 -4.30 4.00
C PRO A 133 -15.53 -3.87 5.28
N GLU A 134 -14.77 -3.44 6.28
CA GLU A 134 -15.33 -2.73 7.43
C GLU A 134 -16.08 -1.49 6.91
N PRO A 135 -17.29 -1.16 7.39
CA PRO A 135 -18.08 -0.03 6.88
C PRO A 135 -17.31 1.30 6.86
N ASP A 136 -16.47 1.55 7.86
CA ASP A 136 -15.67 2.77 7.97
C ASP A 136 -14.50 2.85 6.96
N CYS A 137 -14.22 1.77 6.22
CA CYS A 137 -13.27 1.79 5.11
C CYS A 137 -13.82 2.52 3.87
N GLY A 138 -15.12 2.78 3.83
CA GLY A 138 -15.78 3.38 2.68
C GLY A 138 -15.77 2.47 1.43
N PRO A 139 -15.95 3.02 0.24
CA PRO A 139 -16.12 2.24 -0.99
C PRO A 139 -14.77 1.76 -1.57
N ILE A 140 -13.93 1.12 -0.76
CA ILE A 140 -12.66 0.57 -1.20
C ILE A 140 -12.86 -0.60 -2.16
N ARG A 141 -12.12 -0.59 -3.29
CA ARG A 141 -12.13 -1.68 -4.26
C ARG A 141 -11.06 -2.72 -3.92
N VAL A 142 -11.38 -3.68 -3.07
CA VAL A 142 -10.50 -4.81 -2.77
C VAL A 142 -10.52 -5.81 -3.92
N VAL A 143 -9.35 -6.22 -4.39
CA VAL A 143 -9.20 -7.25 -5.42
C VAL A 143 -9.40 -8.62 -4.77
N THR A 144 -10.49 -9.31 -5.06
CA THR A 144 -10.84 -10.62 -4.48
C THR A 144 -10.58 -11.80 -5.41
N ALA A 145 -10.36 -11.52 -6.69
CA ALA A 145 -9.93 -12.49 -7.69
C ALA A 145 -8.75 -11.91 -8.47
N GLN A 146 -7.89 -12.77 -9.02
CA GLN A 146 -6.76 -12.31 -9.82
C GLN A 146 -7.21 -11.35 -10.93
N LEU A 147 -6.63 -10.16 -10.95
CA LEU A 147 -6.97 -9.11 -11.90
C LEU A 147 -5.85 -8.92 -12.92
N GLY A 148 -6.15 -9.19 -14.19
CA GLY A 148 -5.24 -8.94 -15.32
C GLY A 148 -5.45 -7.53 -15.86
N SER A 149 -4.85 -6.51 -15.23
CA SER A 149 -4.99 -5.11 -15.64
C SER A 149 -3.75 -4.52 -16.30
N GLY A 150 -2.64 -5.26 -16.34
CA GLY A 150 -1.37 -4.79 -16.89
C GLY A 150 -0.79 -3.57 -16.18
N PRO A 151 -0.77 -3.52 -14.82
CA PRO A 151 -0.32 -2.32 -14.12
C PRO A 151 1.15 -2.01 -14.42
N GLN A 152 1.46 -0.73 -14.56
CA GLN A 152 2.81 -0.22 -14.78
C GLN A 152 3.36 0.52 -13.56
N ARG A 153 2.47 0.96 -12.65
CA ARG A 153 2.80 1.70 -11.44
C ARG A 153 2.06 1.14 -10.24
N VAL A 154 2.81 0.61 -9.30
CA VAL A 154 2.29 0.05 -8.03
C VAL A 154 2.73 0.96 -6.89
N LEU A 155 1.78 1.43 -6.10
CA LEU A 155 2.05 2.10 -4.84
C LEU A 155 1.97 1.08 -3.71
N MET A 156 3.03 0.97 -2.93
CA MET A 156 3.06 0.15 -1.71
C MET A 156 2.80 1.02 -0.49
N HIS A 157 2.05 0.51 0.47
CA HIS A 157 1.88 1.14 1.78
C HIS A 157 2.01 0.11 2.88
N ALA A 158 2.74 0.45 3.94
CA ALA A 158 2.94 -0.39 5.11
C ALA A 158 2.82 0.43 6.39
N ILE A 159 2.27 -0.20 7.42
CA ILE A 159 2.12 0.38 8.76
C ILE A 159 2.92 -0.49 9.73
N GLY A 160 3.91 0.12 10.39
CA GLY A 160 4.72 -0.51 11.40
C GLY A 160 4.18 -0.28 12.80
N PHE A 161 4.45 -1.22 13.72
CA PHE A 161 4.22 -1.02 15.14
C PHE A 161 4.98 0.23 15.59
N GLY A 162 4.32 1.04 16.40
CA GLY A 162 4.93 2.30 16.84
C GLY A 162 4.52 3.51 15.98
N GLY A 163 3.50 3.40 15.03
CA GLY A 163 2.94 4.46 14.17
C GLY A 163 3.90 4.97 13.14
N PHE A 164 4.67 4.09 12.63
CA PHE A 164 5.49 4.35 11.46
C PHE A 164 4.70 3.96 10.22
N TYR A 165 4.68 4.86 9.26
CA TYR A 165 4.05 4.70 7.97
C TYR A 165 5.10 4.76 6.87
N TYR A 166 5.06 3.81 5.96
CA TYR A 166 6.01 3.68 4.87
C TYR A 166 5.25 3.57 3.56
N SER A 167 5.70 4.27 2.54
CA SER A 167 5.19 4.09 1.19
C SER A 167 6.33 4.08 0.19
N ALA A 168 6.16 3.28 -0.86
CA ALA A 168 7.10 3.21 -1.97
C ALA A 168 6.35 3.09 -3.30
N ALA A 169 6.93 3.69 -4.33
CA ALA A 169 6.41 3.79 -5.69
C ALA A 169 7.39 3.17 -6.70
#